data_89b3b8e4b79b561c523b0d5db99951a6
#
_entry.id   89b3b8e4b79b561c523b0d5db99951a6
#
_cell.length_a   1.000
_cell.length_b   1.000
_cell.length_c   1.000
_cell.angle_alpha   90.00
_cell.angle_beta   90.00
_cell.angle_gamma   90.00
#
_symmetry.space_group_name_H-M   'P 1'
#
loop_
_entity.id
_entity.type
_entity.pdbx_description
1 polymer ?
#
loop_
_entity_poly.entity_id
_entity_poly.type
_entity_poly.pdbx_seq_one_letter_code
_entity_poly.pdbx_strand_id
1 'polypeptide(L)'
;EDRLNSADQNALAPIAEEVLEKLQEVADAARAWLRDPRGPSADTLVPGSVSEAALRNLGQVNQQNRTAYQRLSKEPVVSRVVAEDENGVLRTQFFCRADQGMASRGVISYLTKQGRLASIPVGDEYLTPDGQAWIVVSKTGLRPEELNGQWDAYSVVQREDLPSVTIDSLRALLQAERPTHSARNLLEEILAEEAKKATVEEGIRRSVITRMGLRDQPILDKFQDEIFRLPLSHQVVLLGPPGTGKTTTLIRRLGQKLDIQYLDDDEQRVVQEVATAQGLSHERSWLMFTPTELLKQYLKEAFNRELVPASDQNLRTWDDHRRE
;
A
#
# COMPACT_ATOMS: atom_id res chain seq x y z
N GLU A 1 -14.45 21.97 14.59
CA GLU A 1 -13.09 21.60 15.12
C GLU A 1 -13.30 21.02 16.52
N ASP A 2 -13.71 19.76 16.59
CA ASP A 2 -13.83 19.05 17.86
C ASP A 2 -12.41 18.70 18.34
N ARG A 3 -11.96 19.40 19.38
CA ARG A 3 -10.73 19.04 20.08
C ARG A 3 -10.93 17.66 20.70
N LEU A 4 -10.06 16.74 20.34
CA LEU A 4 -9.97 15.42 20.98
C LEU A 4 -10.04 15.58 22.51
N ASN A 5 -10.94 14.86 23.12
CA ASN A 5 -11.11 14.84 24.57
C ASN A 5 -9.84 14.24 25.22
N SER A 6 -9.43 14.68 26.40
CA SER A 6 -8.22 14.18 27.06
C SER A 6 -8.22 12.66 27.30
N ALA A 7 -9.41 12.06 27.45
CA ALA A 7 -9.58 10.62 27.54
C ALA A 7 -9.24 9.90 26.22
N ASP A 8 -9.63 10.49 25.08
CA ASP A 8 -9.34 9.94 23.76
C ASP A 8 -7.85 10.09 23.43
N GLN A 9 -7.23 11.20 23.83
CA GLN A 9 -5.78 11.41 23.66
C GLN A 9 -4.98 10.33 24.40
N ASN A 10 -5.31 10.04 25.68
CA ASN A 10 -4.64 8.99 26.45
C ASN A 10 -4.82 7.59 25.85
N ALA A 11 -5.93 7.33 25.18
CA ALA A 11 -6.18 6.06 24.52
C ALA A 11 -5.45 5.92 23.17
N LEU A 12 -5.12 7.04 22.51
CA LEU A 12 -4.49 7.07 21.19
C LEU A 12 -2.96 7.17 21.26
N ALA A 13 -2.38 7.67 22.35
CA ALA A 13 -0.95 7.82 22.49
C ALA A 13 -0.15 6.51 22.34
N PRO A 14 -0.56 5.38 22.98
CA PRO A 14 0.14 4.11 22.79
C PRO A 14 0.13 3.62 21.32
N ILE A 15 -0.97 3.91 20.60
CA ILE A 15 -1.09 3.58 19.18
C ILE A 15 -0.13 4.44 18.38
N ALA A 16 -0.02 5.73 18.69
CA ALA A 16 0.88 6.65 18.00
C ALA A 16 2.35 6.28 18.22
N GLU A 17 2.74 5.93 19.45
CA GLU A 17 4.10 5.48 19.76
C GLU A 17 4.45 4.19 19.00
N GLU A 18 3.59 3.18 19.07
CA GLU A 18 3.78 1.89 18.39
C GLU A 18 3.91 2.07 16.86
N VAL A 19 3.06 2.94 16.27
CA VAL A 19 3.10 3.21 14.82
C VAL A 19 4.39 3.93 14.44
N LEU A 20 4.79 4.99 15.15
CA LEU A 20 6.00 5.75 14.84
C LEU A 20 7.26 4.89 14.97
N GLU A 21 7.33 4.05 16.00
CA GLU A 21 8.42 3.09 16.19
C GLU A 21 8.46 2.10 15.02
N LYS A 22 7.31 1.56 14.62
CA LYS A 22 7.22 0.61 13.50
C LYS A 22 7.60 1.24 12.17
N LEU A 23 7.20 2.48 11.90
CA LEU A 23 7.59 3.21 10.69
C LEU A 23 9.11 3.36 10.61
N GLN A 24 9.75 3.78 11.72
CA GLN A 24 11.20 3.93 11.79
C GLN A 24 11.92 2.59 11.60
N GLU A 25 11.49 1.55 12.34
CA GLU A 25 12.07 0.20 12.30
C GLU A 25 12.09 -0.37 10.87
N VAL A 26 10.94 -0.28 10.18
CA VAL A 26 10.78 -0.85 8.84
C VAL A 26 11.56 -0.06 7.80
N ALA A 27 11.51 1.27 7.87
CA ALA A 27 12.26 2.13 6.95
C ALA A 27 13.78 1.93 7.08
N ASP A 28 14.28 1.85 8.30
CA ASP A 28 15.72 1.65 8.55
C ASP A 28 16.17 0.27 8.10
N ALA A 29 15.38 -0.77 8.35
CA ALA A 29 15.65 -2.11 7.87
C ALA A 29 15.64 -2.19 6.33
N ALA A 30 14.69 -1.51 5.69
CA ALA A 30 14.64 -1.43 4.23
C ALA A 30 15.85 -0.69 3.64
N ARG A 31 16.26 0.42 4.24
CA ARG A 31 17.46 1.16 3.84
C ARG A 31 18.74 0.37 4.06
N ALA A 32 18.83 -0.38 5.17
CA ALA A 32 19.96 -1.26 5.43
C ALA A 32 20.08 -2.35 4.37
N TRP A 33 18.97 -2.98 4.00
CA TRP A 33 18.95 -3.98 2.93
C TRP A 33 19.35 -3.39 1.57
N LEU A 34 18.91 -2.18 1.24
CA LEU A 34 19.25 -1.51 -0.02
C LEU A 34 20.75 -1.18 -0.13
N ARG A 35 21.45 -0.97 1.01
CA ARG A 35 22.90 -0.75 1.05
C ARG A 35 23.70 -2.04 0.89
N ASP A 36 23.20 -3.13 1.45
CA ASP A 36 23.82 -4.47 1.39
C ASP A 36 22.75 -5.52 1.09
N PRO A 37 22.37 -5.68 -0.18
CA PRO A 37 21.31 -6.62 -0.57
C PRO A 37 21.75 -8.07 -0.34
N ARG A 38 21.18 -8.71 0.67
CA ARG A 38 21.37 -10.13 0.95
C ARG A 38 20.35 -10.95 0.16
N GLY A 39 20.48 -10.96 -1.16
CA GLY A 39 19.67 -11.80 -2.04
C GLY A 39 20.40 -13.07 -2.45
N PRO A 40 19.70 -14.07 -3.01
CA PRO A 40 20.37 -15.22 -3.63
C PRO A 40 21.32 -14.72 -4.72
N SER A 41 22.62 -14.91 -4.53
CA SER A 41 23.64 -14.53 -5.49
C SER A 41 23.94 -15.71 -6.42
N ALA A 42 24.40 -15.41 -7.64
CA ALA A 42 24.87 -16.43 -8.57
C ALA A 42 25.99 -17.30 -7.96
N ASP A 43 26.72 -16.75 -6.99
CA ASP A 43 27.83 -17.43 -6.30
C ASP A 43 27.36 -18.57 -5.36
N THR A 44 26.07 -18.59 -4.97
CA THR A 44 25.49 -19.70 -4.19
C THR A 44 25.02 -20.86 -5.05
N LEU A 45 25.08 -20.72 -6.37
CA LEU A 45 24.70 -21.76 -7.33
C LEU A 45 25.91 -22.63 -7.66
N VAL A 46 25.73 -23.93 -7.60
CA VAL A 46 26.81 -24.90 -7.93
C VAL A 46 27.23 -24.70 -9.39
N PRO A 47 28.53 -24.45 -9.67
CA PRO A 47 29.01 -24.29 -11.04
C PRO A 47 28.67 -25.53 -11.89
N GLY A 48 28.01 -25.30 -13.03
CA GLY A 48 27.70 -26.35 -13.99
C GLY A 48 26.24 -26.81 -14.08
N SER A 49 25.35 -26.35 -13.15
CA SER A 49 23.92 -26.75 -13.15
C SER A 49 22.93 -25.59 -13.43
N VAL A 50 23.42 -24.37 -13.65
CA VAL A 50 22.57 -23.20 -13.77
C VAL A 50 22.14 -22.99 -15.20
N SER A 51 20.84 -23.17 -15.46
CA SER A 51 20.27 -22.81 -16.77
C SER A 51 20.17 -21.29 -16.90
N GLU A 52 20.23 -20.80 -18.16
CA GLU A 52 20.03 -19.37 -18.46
C GLU A 52 18.69 -18.84 -17.95
N ALA A 53 17.66 -19.72 -17.88
CA ALA A 53 16.36 -19.42 -17.28
C ALA A 53 16.47 -19.20 -15.77
N ALA A 54 17.29 -19.98 -15.05
CA ALA A 54 17.48 -19.80 -13.61
C ALA A 54 18.20 -18.49 -13.29
N LEU A 55 19.17 -18.07 -14.11
CA LEU A 55 19.86 -16.78 -13.96
C LEU A 55 18.90 -15.60 -14.22
N ARG A 56 18.03 -15.70 -15.23
CA ARG A 56 17.02 -14.67 -15.50
C ARG A 56 16.02 -14.57 -14.35
N ASN A 57 15.56 -15.68 -13.82
CA ASN A 57 14.64 -15.70 -12.66
C ASN A 57 15.29 -15.09 -11.42
N LEU A 58 16.56 -15.37 -11.13
CA LEU A 58 17.30 -14.74 -10.03
C LEU A 58 17.42 -13.22 -10.21
N GLY A 59 17.70 -12.77 -11.43
CA GLY A 59 17.75 -11.34 -11.75
C GLY A 59 16.41 -10.66 -11.51
N GLN A 60 15.32 -11.30 -11.92
CA GLN A 60 13.96 -10.79 -11.72
C GLN A 60 13.56 -10.73 -10.24
N VAL A 61 13.81 -11.80 -9.49
CA VAL A 61 13.55 -11.84 -8.02
C VAL A 61 14.36 -10.75 -7.30
N ASN A 62 15.62 -10.57 -7.64
CA ASN A 62 16.45 -9.52 -7.03
C ASN A 62 15.95 -8.11 -7.37
N GLN A 63 15.45 -7.90 -8.58
CA GLN A 63 14.87 -6.62 -8.98
C GLN A 63 13.53 -6.36 -8.27
N GLN A 64 12.67 -7.35 -8.16
CA GLN A 64 11.42 -7.26 -7.40
C GLN A 64 11.67 -6.94 -5.92
N ASN A 65 12.62 -7.66 -5.29
CA ASN A 65 13.03 -7.38 -3.92
C ASN A 65 13.51 -5.94 -3.76
N ARG A 66 14.37 -5.46 -4.69
CA ARG A 66 14.89 -4.11 -4.64
C ARG A 66 13.76 -3.07 -4.73
N THR A 67 12.80 -3.28 -5.61
CA THR A 67 11.63 -2.39 -5.77
C THR A 67 10.77 -2.41 -4.50
N ALA A 68 10.52 -3.58 -3.91
CA ALA A 68 9.78 -3.71 -2.67
C ALA A 68 10.46 -2.96 -1.51
N TYR A 69 11.77 -3.12 -1.33
CA TYR A 69 12.52 -2.42 -0.29
C TYR A 69 12.65 -0.91 -0.55
N GLN A 70 12.72 -0.48 -1.81
CA GLN A 70 12.64 0.95 -2.16
C GLN A 70 11.29 1.54 -1.77
N ARG A 71 10.20 0.80 -1.93
CA ARG A 71 8.87 1.23 -1.50
C ARG A 71 8.78 1.27 0.02
N LEU A 72 9.21 0.21 0.71
CA LEU A 72 9.23 0.16 2.18
C LEU A 72 10.10 1.26 2.81
N SER A 73 11.17 1.70 2.15
CA SER A 73 11.99 2.80 2.65
C SER A 73 11.31 4.18 2.56
N LYS A 74 10.25 4.32 1.74
CA LYS A 74 9.48 5.55 1.54
C LYS A 74 8.09 5.50 2.15
N GLU A 75 7.49 4.32 2.20
CA GLU A 75 6.15 4.05 2.71
C GLU A 75 6.19 2.73 3.50
N PRO A 76 6.71 2.76 4.75
CA PRO A 76 6.97 1.54 5.50
C PRO A 76 5.72 0.74 5.84
N VAL A 77 4.67 1.43 6.33
CA VAL A 77 3.41 0.85 6.79
C VAL A 77 2.26 1.77 6.39
N VAL A 78 1.16 1.20 5.93
CA VAL A 78 -0.06 1.95 5.53
C VAL A 78 -1.29 1.60 6.35
N SER A 79 -1.24 0.51 7.12
CA SER A 79 -2.34 0.15 8.04
C SER A 79 -1.82 -0.68 9.21
N ARG A 80 -2.45 -0.45 10.36
CA ARG A 80 -2.36 -1.27 11.56
C ARG A 80 -3.73 -1.84 11.86
N VAL A 81 -3.82 -3.14 12.09
CA VAL A 81 -5.06 -3.82 12.45
C VAL A 81 -4.85 -4.60 13.74
N VAL A 82 -5.78 -4.47 14.66
CA VAL A 82 -5.89 -5.32 15.83
C VAL A 82 -7.08 -6.23 15.64
N ALA A 83 -6.85 -7.52 15.72
CA ALA A 83 -7.89 -8.53 15.65
C ALA A 83 -7.81 -9.45 16.86
N GLU A 84 -8.95 -9.92 17.30
CA GLU A 84 -9.12 -10.89 18.38
C GLU A 84 -9.29 -12.28 17.75
N ASP A 85 -8.52 -13.26 18.20
CA ASP A 85 -8.66 -14.64 17.77
C ASP A 85 -9.74 -15.37 18.59
N GLU A 86 -10.08 -16.61 18.19
CA GLU A 86 -11.09 -17.46 18.85
C GLU A 86 -10.85 -17.69 20.36
N ASN A 87 -9.63 -17.46 20.83
CA ASN A 87 -9.25 -17.62 22.23
C ASN A 87 -9.31 -16.29 23.02
N GLY A 88 -9.78 -15.20 22.39
CA GLY A 88 -9.81 -13.87 23.00
C GLY A 88 -8.43 -13.17 23.03
N VAL A 89 -7.44 -13.64 22.24
CA VAL A 89 -6.10 -13.05 22.21
C VAL A 89 -6.04 -11.96 21.15
N LEU A 90 -5.72 -10.74 21.56
CA LEU A 90 -5.52 -9.62 20.66
C LEU A 90 -4.19 -9.74 19.91
N ARG A 91 -4.23 -9.64 18.59
CA ARG A 91 -3.08 -9.68 17.71
C ARG A 91 -3.00 -8.39 16.89
N THR A 92 -1.89 -7.69 17.01
CA THR A 92 -1.60 -6.53 16.17
C THR A 92 -0.82 -6.95 14.94
N GLN A 93 -1.28 -6.49 13.77
CA GLN A 93 -0.62 -6.70 12.50
C GLN A 93 -0.46 -5.39 11.73
N PHE A 94 0.68 -5.26 11.06
CA PHE A 94 1.01 -4.11 10.23
C PHE A 94 1.03 -4.50 8.76
N PHE A 95 0.53 -3.61 7.91
CA PHE A 95 0.41 -3.86 6.47
C PHE A 95 1.12 -2.79 5.65
N CYS A 96 1.77 -3.21 4.56
CA CYS A 96 2.41 -2.35 3.59
C CYS A 96 1.83 -2.54 2.19
N ARG A 97 2.13 -1.61 1.28
CA ARG A 97 1.79 -1.69 -0.16
C ARG A 97 2.91 -2.28 -1.02
N ALA A 98 4.05 -2.58 -0.45
CA ALA A 98 5.11 -3.24 -1.18
C ALA A 98 4.69 -4.66 -1.58
N ASP A 99 5.19 -5.12 -2.73
CA ASP A 99 4.89 -6.47 -3.25
C ASP A 99 5.31 -7.55 -2.27
N GLN A 100 6.40 -7.32 -1.55
CA GLN A 100 6.81 -8.17 -0.44
C GLN A 100 6.74 -7.38 0.86
N GLY A 101 6.15 -8.00 1.88
CA GLY A 101 6.22 -7.50 3.24
C GLY A 101 7.58 -7.77 3.87
N MET A 102 7.75 -7.31 5.09
CA MET A 102 8.94 -7.57 5.90
C MET A 102 8.55 -8.44 7.09
N ALA A 103 8.38 -9.76 6.85
CA ALA A 103 7.92 -10.72 7.86
C ALA A 103 8.79 -10.73 9.12
N SER A 104 10.12 -10.55 8.97
CA SER A 104 11.05 -10.43 10.11
C SER A 104 10.77 -9.23 11.02
N ARG A 105 9.97 -8.27 10.56
CA ARG A 105 9.53 -7.07 11.29
C ARG A 105 8.02 -7.03 11.53
N GLY A 106 7.32 -8.13 11.28
CA GLY A 106 5.88 -8.23 11.48
C GLY A 106 5.06 -7.36 10.51
N VAL A 107 5.59 -7.08 9.30
CA VAL A 107 4.90 -6.31 8.27
C VAL A 107 4.52 -7.21 7.11
N ILE A 108 3.23 -7.22 6.79
CA ILE A 108 2.61 -8.09 5.78
C ILE A 108 2.27 -7.24 4.56
N SER A 109 2.56 -7.78 3.36
CA SER A 109 2.03 -7.17 2.15
C SER A 109 0.51 -7.35 2.06
N TYR A 110 -0.23 -6.26 1.76
CA TYR A 110 -1.68 -6.34 1.58
C TYR A 110 -2.07 -7.18 0.34
N LEU A 111 -1.14 -7.41 -0.58
CA LEU A 111 -1.35 -8.24 -1.77
C LEU A 111 -1.52 -9.73 -1.43
N THR A 112 -0.99 -10.19 -0.31
CA THR A 112 -1.07 -11.58 0.14
C THR A 112 -2.49 -11.97 0.59
N LYS A 113 -2.77 -13.28 0.70
CA LYS A 113 -4.03 -13.78 1.26
C LYS A 113 -4.26 -13.25 2.68
N GLN A 114 -3.23 -13.25 3.52
CA GLN A 114 -3.29 -12.69 4.88
C GLN A 114 -3.49 -11.16 4.87
N GLY A 115 -3.01 -10.47 3.85
CA GLY A 115 -3.18 -9.03 3.67
C GLY A 115 -4.65 -8.59 3.53
N ARG A 116 -5.56 -9.51 3.23
CA ARG A 116 -7.01 -9.25 3.20
C ARG A 116 -7.55 -8.71 4.53
N LEU A 117 -6.94 -9.10 5.65
CA LEU A 117 -7.32 -8.59 6.97
C LEU A 117 -7.32 -7.05 7.01
N ALA A 118 -6.41 -6.39 6.28
CA ALA A 118 -6.35 -4.94 6.23
C ALA A 118 -7.59 -4.27 5.58
N SER A 119 -8.35 -4.99 4.75
CA SER A 119 -9.56 -4.48 4.09
C SER A 119 -10.84 -4.72 4.89
N ILE A 120 -10.81 -5.63 5.86
CA ILE A 120 -11.97 -6.00 6.67
C ILE A 120 -12.38 -4.82 7.57
N PRO A 121 -13.67 -4.45 7.63
CA PRO A 121 -14.18 -3.46 8.56
C PRO A 121 -14.02 -3.88 10.02
N VAL A 122 -14.04 -2.91 10.92
CA VAL A 122 -14.09 -3.15 12.35
C VAL A 122 -15.44 -3.78 12.70
N GLY A 123 -15.44 -4.78 13.58
CA GLY A 123 -16.58 -5.60 13.95
C GLY A 123 -16.86 -6.78 13.03
N ASP A 124 -16.24 -6.84 11.84
CA ASP A 124 -16.41 -7.96 10.90
C ASP A 124 -15.43 -9.10 11.21
N GLU A 125 -15.89 -10.31 10.91
CA GLU A 125 -15.11 -11.53 11.02
C GLU A 125 -14.22 -11.73 9.79
N TYR A 126 -13.00 -12.19 10.02
CA TYR A 126 -12.05 -12.59 9.00
C TYR A 126 -11.62 -14.04 9.22
N LEU A 127 -11.82 -14.89 8.21
CA LEU A 127 -11.29 -16.24 8.21
C LEU A 127 -9.84 -16.22 7.69
N THR A 128 -8.90 -16.60 8.55
CA THR A 128 -7.48 -16.67 8.19
C THR A 128 -7.23 -17.79 7.15
N PRO A 129 -6.12 -17.77 6.41
CA PRO A 129 -5.76 -18.87 5.51
C PRO A 129 -5.67 -20.23 6.19
N ASP A 130 -5.37 -20.24 7.50
CA ASP A 130 -5.28 -21.46 8.34
C ASP A 130 -6.64 -21.90 8.90
N GLY A 131 -7.73 -21.22 8.54
CA GLY A 131 -9.10 -21.56 8.94
C GLY A 131 -9.52 -21.05 10.32
N GLN A 132 -8.76 -20.16 10.95
CA GLN A 132 -9.12 -19.53 12.23
C GLN A 132 -10.01 -18.30 11.98
N ALA A 133 -11.02 -18.10 12.82
CA ALA A 133 -11.86 -16.92 12.78
C ALA A 133 -11.25 -15.81 13.67
N TRP A 134 -11.07 -14.62 13.10
CA TRP A 134 -10.59 -13.44 13.80
C TRP A 134 -11.61 -12.30 13.65
N ILE A 135 -11.85 -11.54 14.70
CA ILE A 135 -12.73 -10.36 14.68
C ILE A 135 -11.86 -9.12 14.70
N VAL A 136 -12.08 -8.20 13.77
CA VAL A 136 -11.34 -6.93 13.71
C VAL A 136 -11.87 -5.96 14.78
N VAL A 137 -11.05 -5.68 15.78
CA VAL A 137 -11.40 -4.82 16.92
C VAL A 137 -11.03 -3.36 16.67
N SER A 138 -9.89 -3.13 16.01
CA SER A 138 -9.40 -1.78 15.73
C SER A 138 -8.60 -1.75 14.43
N LYS A 139 -8.75 -0.64 13.71
CA LYS A 139 -8.05 -0.41 12.45
C LYS A 139 -7.53 1.03 12.40
N THR A 140 -6.25 1.19 12.04
CA THR A 140 -5.64 2.48 11.83
C THR A 140 -5.11 2.56 10.41
N GLY A 141 -5.70 3.41 9.59
CA GLY A 141 -5.18 3.76 8.26
C GLY A 141 -4.11 4.84 8.40
N LEU A 142 -3.00 4.68 7.68
CA LEU A 142 -1.81 5.53 7.82
C LEU A 142 -1.42 6.13 6.47
N ARG A 143 -0.99 7.39 6.50
CA ARG A 143 -0.24 8.05 5.43
C ARG A 143 1.07 8.53 6.01
N PRO A 144 2.12 7.71 5.94
CA PRO A 144 3.41 8.05 6.51
C PRO A 144 4.11 9.12 5.69
N GLU A 145 4.78 10.03 6.40
CA GLU A 145 5.63 11.07 5.83
C GLU A 145 6.93 11.14 6.64
N GLU A 146 8.04 11.38 5.96
CA GLU A 146 9.33 11.59 6.61
C GLU A 146 9.72 13.06 6.51
N LEU A 147 9.79 13.72 7.65
CA LEU A 147 10.18 15.12 7.77
C LEU A 147 11.48 15.24 8.57
N ASN A 148 12.53 15.79 7.98
CA ASN A 148 13.83 15.99 8.63
C ASN A 148 14.43 14.72 9.25
N GLY A 149 14.26 13.57 8.60
CA GLY A 149 14.75 12.27 9.08
C GLY A 149 13.91 11.66 10.20
N GLN A 150 12.74 12.21 10.48
CA GLN A 150 11.79 11.69 11.46
C GLN A 150 10.48 11.32 10.79
N TRP A 151 9.96 10.15 11.12
CA TRP A 151 8.67 9.69 10.63
C TRP A 151 7.51 10.34 11.38
N ASP A 152 6.48 10.70 10.64
CA ASP A 152 5.17 11.09 11.13
C ASP A 152 4.09 10.45 10.25
N ALA A 153 2.84 10.49 10.66
CA ALA A 153 1.74 10.00 9.84
C ALA A 153 0.43 10.74 10.12
N TYR A 154 -0.25 11.10 9.04
CA TYR A 154 -1.69 11.33 9.09
C TYR A 154 -2.37 9.98 9.29
N SER A 155 -3.31 9.91 10.24
CA SER A 155 -3.92 8.65 10.66
C SER A 155 -5.43 8.76 10.82
N VAL A 156 -6.13 7.68 10.48
CA VAL A 156 -7.56 7.52 10.76
C VAL A 156 -7.73 6.27 11.60
N VAL A 157 -8.14 6.43 12.85
CA VAL A 157 -8.36 5.34 13.80
C VAL A 157 -9.84 5.00 13.86
N GLN A 158 -10.17 3.74 13.65
CA GLN A 158 -11.50 3.15 13.74
C GLN A 158 -11.51 2.10 14.84
N ARG A 159 -12.53 2.13 15.68
CA ARG A 159 -12.77 1.18 16.78
C ARG A 159 -14.26 0.86 16.81
N GLU A 160 -14.61 -0.31 17.31
CA GLU A 160 -16.01 -0.78 17.31
C GLU A 160 -16.95 0.14 18.10
N ASP A 161 -16.49 0.63 19.26
CA ASP A 161 -17.34 1.38 20.21
C ASP A 161 -17.24 2.90 20.07
N LEU A 162 -16.43 3.43 19.13
CA LEU A 162 -16.12 4.84 19.02
C LEU A 162 -16.25 5.35 17.58
N PRO A 163 -16.65 6.63 17.39
CA PRO A 163 -16.58 7.23 16.07
C PRO A 163 -15.14 7.27 15.57
N SER A 164 -14.99 7.23 14.24
CA SER A 164 -13.65 7.32 13.61
C SER A 164 -12.97 8.63 13.99
N VAL A 165 -11.73 8.52 14.46
CA VAL A 165 -10.89 9.67 14.85
C VAL A 165 -9.83 9.92 13.81
N THR A 166 -9.72 11.16 13.36
CA THR A 166 -8.67 11.61 12.44
C THR A 166 -7.58 12.34 13.22
N ILE A 167 -6.33 11.98 12.97
CA ILE A 167 -5.14 12.55 13.60
C ILE A 167 -4.24 13.06 12.48
N ASP A 168 -4.01 14.37 12.41
CA ASP A 168 -3.20 14.99 11.36
C ASP A 168 -1.70 14.69 11.53
N SER A 169 -1.23 14.58 12.77
CA SER A 169 0.14 14.23 13.11
C SER A 169 0.20 13.42 14.39
N LEU A 170 0.78 12.23 14.33
CA LEU A 170 1.01 11.37 15.50
C LEU A 170 2.02 11.99 16.47
N ARG A 171 3.02 12.70 15.94
CA ARG A 171 4.01 13.38 16.79
C ARG A 171 3.39 14.55 17.55
N ALA A 172 2.54 15.33 16.91
CA ALA A 172 1.83 16.42 17.57
C ALA A 172 0.91 15.90 18.69
N LEU A 173 0.24 14.76 18.48
CA LEU A 173 -0.55 14.09 19.51
C LEU A 173 0.30 13.76 20.75
N LEU A 174 1.47 13.15 20.57
CA LEU A 174 2.37 12.78 21.67
C LEU A 174 3.00 13.98 22.37
N GLN A 175 3.22 15.08 21.66
CA GLN A 175 3.73 16.33 22.27
C GLN A 175 2.67 17.04 23.09
N ALA A 176 1.39 16.94 22.71
CA ALA A 176 0.28 17.52 23.47
C ALA A 176 0.07 16.86 24.85
N GLU A 177 0.50 15.61 25.01
CA GLU A 177 0.46 14.91 26.32
C GLU A 177 1.51 15.37 27.32
N ARG A 178 2.61 15.99 26.87
CA ARG A 178 3.65 16.52 27.75
C ARG A 178 3.34 17.98 28.10
N PRO A 179 2.79 18.29 29.29
CA PRO A 179 2.50 19.66 29.67
C PRO A 179 3.81 20.38 30.01
N THR A 180 4.49 20.88 29.00
CA THR A 180 5.60 21.81 29.16
C THR A 180 5.18 23.17 28.62
N HIS A 181 5.22 24.18 29.49
CA HIS A 181 4.96 25.59 29.18
C HIS A 181 5.77 26.14 27.98
N SER A 182 6.79 25.40 27.53
CA SER A 182 7.63 25.73 26.39
C SER A 182 7.01 25.38 25.01
N ALA A 183 6.14 24.36 24.95
CA ALA A 183 5.58 23.90 23.68
C ALA A 183 4.52 24.86 23.10
N ARG A 184 3.84 25.61 23.97
CA ARG A 184 2.81 26.58 23.53
C ARG A 184 3.43 27.77 22.80
N ASN A 185 4.60 28.23 23.25
CA ASN A 185 5.33 29.33 22.62
C ASN A 185 5.98 28.89 21.28
N LEU A 186 6.45 27.64 21.19
CA LEU A 186 7.02 27.10 19.95
C LEU A 186 5.95 26.87 18.87
N LEU A 187 4.77 26.43 19.26
CA LEU A 187 3.65 26.23 18.32
C LEU A 187 3.13 27.56 17.77
N GLU A 188 3.02 28.59 18.63
CA GLU A 188 2.66 29.95 18.21
C GLU A 188 3.73 30.57 17.29
N GLU A 189 5.00 30.26 17.52
CA GLU A 189 6.12 30.74 16.70
C GLU A 189 6.16 30.04 15.33
N ILE A 190 5.90 28.73 15.26
CA ILE A 190 5.80 27.96 14.01
C ILE A 190 4.58 28.39 13.20
N LEU A 191 3.42 28.57 13.83
CA LEU A 191 2.21 29.04 13.17
C LEU A 191 2.35 30.49 12.69
N ALA A 192 3.09 31.33 13.43
CA ALA A 192 3.41 32.69 13.00
C ALA A 192 4.42 32.73 11.84
N GLU A 193 5.36 31.78 11.77
CA GLU A 193 6.28 31.62 10.64
C GLU A 193 5.59 31.05 9.40
N GLU A 194 4.71 30.07 9.56
CA GLU A 194 3.90 29.55 8.44
C GLU A 194 2.92 30.59 7.91
N ALA A 195 2.28 31.38 8.77
CA ALA A 195 1.45 32.50 8.37
C ALA A 195 2.23 33.61 7.63
N LYS A 196 3.50 33.84 7.97
CA LYS A 196 4.39 34.74 7.24
C LYS A 196 4.84 34.15 5.89
N LYS A 197 5.02 32.84 5.77
CA LYS A 197 5.33 32.18 4.49
C LYS A 197 4.13 32.07 3.56
N ALA A 198 2.91 32.06 4.09
CA ALA A 198 1.69 32.06 3.30
C ALA A 198 1.36 33.38 2.58
N THR A 199 2.10 34.46 2.89
CA THR A 199 1.93 35.78 2.28
C THR A 199 2.86 36.03 1.08
N VAL A 200 3.68 35.08 0.67
CA VAL A 200 4.52 35.18 -0.54
C VAL A 200 3.93 34.33 -1.65
N GLU A 201 3.37 35.04 -2.60
CA GLU A 201 2.75 34.57 -3.83
C GLU A 201 3.60 33.60 -4.65
N GLU A 202 2.92 32.77 -5.42
CA GLU A 202 3.36 31.82 -6.47
C GLU A 202 3.36 30.32 -6.15
N GLY A 203 3.22 29.89 -4.91
CA GLY A 203 3.07 28.48 -4.55
C GLY A 203 1.66 27.89 -4.77
N ILE A 204 0.64 28.73 -4.95
CA ILE A 204 -0.79 28.36 -4.92
C ILE A 204 -1.18 27.37 -6.04
N ARG A 205 -0.60 27.49 -7.22
CA ARG A 205 -0.93 26.57 -8.34
C ARG A 205 -0.40 25.14 -8.11
N ARG A 206 0.75 24.96 -7.49
CA ARG A 206 1.30 23.63 -7.19
C ARG A 206 0.60 22.95 -6.02
N SER A 207 0.25 23.68 -4.97
CA SER A 207 -0.46 23.11 -3.82
C SER A 207 -1.92 22.72 -4.14
N VAL A 208 -2.59 23.46 -5.04
CA VAL A 208 -3.93 23.11 -5.53
C VAL A 208 -3.89 21.84 -6.37
N ILE A 209 -2.89 21.64 -7.21
CA ILE A 209 -2.73 20.41 -8.02
C ILE A 209 -2.41 19.23 -7.11
N THR A 210 -1.63 19.41 -6.05
CA THR A 210 -1.32 18.34 -5.07
C THR A 210 -2.53 18.00 -4.19
N ARG A 211 -3.40 18.98 -3.90
CA ARG A 211 -4.68 18.73 -3.17
C ARG A 211 -5.78 18.14 -4.05
N MET A 212 -5.71 18.29 -5.36
CA MET A 212 -6.52 17.51 -6.32
C MET A 212 -5.95 16.10 -6.56
N GLY A 213 -4.88 15.74 -5.87
CA GLY A 213 -4.40 14.37 -5.81
C GLY A 213 -5.56 13.45 -5.47
N LEU A 214 -5.85 12.50 -6.38
CA LEU A 214 -6.82 11.43 -6.19
C LEU A 214 -6.76 10.96 -4.73
N ARG A 215 -7.92 10.78 -4.11
CA ARG A 215 -8.03 10.17 -2.78
C ARG A 215 -7.29 8.85 -2.83
N ASP A 216 -6.02 8.89 -2.47
CA ASP A 216 -5.19 7.70 -2.39
C ASP A 216 -5.64 6.92 -1.16
N GLN A 217 -6.51 5.94 -1.37
CA GLN A 217 -6.82 4.95 -0.35
C GLN A 217 -5.66 3.96 -0.32
N PRO A 218 -4.83 3.97 0.73
CA PRO A 218 -3.69 3.05 0.82
C PRO A 218 -4.12 1.60 0.73
N ILE A 219 -5.28 1.27 1.31
CA ILE A 219 -5.89 -0.07 1.31
C ILE A 219 -7.28 0.01 0.68
N LEU A 220 -7.62 -0.98 -0.13
CA LEU A 220 -8.94 -1.13 -0.71
C LEU A 220 -9.99 -1.35 0.39
N ASP A 221 -11.22 -0.87 0.18
CA ASP A 221 -12.34 -1.24 1.02
C ASP A 221 -12.74 -2.72 0.77
N LYS A 222 -13.63 -3.26 1.60
CA LYS A 222 -14.05 -4.66 1.54
C LYS A 222 -14.55 -5.06 0.15
N PHE A 223 -15.38 -4.24 -0.50
CA PHE A 223 -15.94 -4.55 -1.81
C PHE A 223 -14.89 -4.45 -2.93
N GLN A 224 -14.02 -3.46 -2.86
CA GLN A 224 -12.90 -3.33 -3.79
C GLN A 224 -11.91 -4.48 -3.62
N ASP A 225 -11.65 -4.94 -2.39
CA ASP A 225 -10.79 -6.08 -2.10
C ASP A 225 -11.40 -7.40 -2.61
N GLU A 226 -12.70 -7.58 -2.50
CA GLU A 226 -13.38 -8.74 -3.11
C GLU A 226 -13.15 -8.79 -4.62
N ILE A 227 -13.33 -7.67 -5.33
CA ILE A 227 -13.09 -7.59 -6.79
C ILE A 227 -11.60 -7.81 -7.08
N PHE A 228 -10.72 -7.21 -6.30
CA PHE A 228 -9.27 -7.33 -6.42
C PHE A 228 -8.81 -8.80 -6.38
N ARG A 229 -9.43 -9.64 -5.54
CA ARG A 229 -9.03 -11.03 -5.33
C ARG A 229 -9.76 -12.05 -6.21
N LEU A 230 -10.75 -11.65 -7.02
CA LEU A 230 -11.45 -12.58 -7.90
C LEU A 230 -10.46 -13.34 -8.82
N PRO A 231 -10.67 -14.62 -9.08
CA PRO A 231 -9.84 -15.41 -9.98
C PRO A 231 -9.73 -14.83 -11.41
N LEU A 232 -8.66 -15.17 -12.13
CA LEU A 232 -8.45 -14.74 -13.52
C LEU A 232 -9.57 -15.16 -14.46
N SER A 233 -10.21 -16.32 -14.19
CA SER A 233 -11.30 -16.87 -14.98
C SER A 233 -12.61 -16.08 -14.90
N HIS A 234 -12.73 -15.13 -13.93
CA HIS A 234 -13.96 -14.38 -13.73
C HIS A 234 -14.06 -13.18 -14.66
N GLN A 235 -15.18 -13.08 -15.36
CA GLN A 235 -15.58 -11.87 -16.08
C GLN A 235 -16.26 -10.91 -15.10
N VAL A 236 -15.81 -9.66 -15.08
CA VAL A 236 -16.27 -8.67 -14.11
C VAL A 236 -16.75 -7.40 -14.81
N VAL A 237 -17.93 -6.93 -14.43
CA VAL A 237 -18.48 -5.63 -14.84
C VAL A 237 -18.57 -4.74 -13.60
N LEU A 238 -17.78 -3.66 -13.56
CA LEU A 238 -17.78 -2.71 -12.45
C LEU A 238 -18.70 -1.53 -12.76
N LEU A 239 -19.78 -1.42 -12.01
CA LEU A 239 -20.74 -0.32 -12.09
C LEU A 239 -20.61 0.57 -10.84
N GLY A 240 -20.80 1.86 -11.01
CA GLY A 240 -20.78 2.80 -9.88
C GLY A 240 -20.52 4.24 -10.32
N PRO A 241 -20.78 5.22 -9.43
CA PRO A 241 -20.57 6.62 -9.70
C PRO A 241 -19.11 6.96 -10.04
N PRO A 242 -18.81 8.10 -10.66
CA PRO A 242 -17.46 8.62 -10.80
C PRO A 242 -16.77 8.78 -9.45
N GLY A 243 -15.44 8.53 -9.39
CA GLY A 243 -14.65 8.72 -8.16
C GLY A 243 -14.73 7.59 -7.13
N THR A 244 -15.44 6.50 -7.39
CA THR A 244 -15.54 5.33 -6.48
C THR A 244 -14.35 4.36 -6.56
N GLY A 245 -13.25 4.75 -7.21
CA GLY A 245 -12.04 3.93 -7.27
C GLY A 245 -12.06 2.74 -8.24
N LYS A 246 -13.05 2.64 -9.14
CA LYS A 246 -13.16 1.51 -10.11
C LYS A 246 -11.86 1.26 -10.87
N THR A 247 -11.30 2.30 -11.46
CA THR A 247 -10.06 2.22 -12.23
C THR A 247 -8.88 1.81 -11.37
N THR A 248 -8.75 2.39 -10.16
CA THR A 248 -7.70 2.04 -9.20
C THR A 248 -7.80 0.57 -8.80
N THR A 249 -9.01 0.08 -8.52
CA THR A 249 -9.25 -1.34 -8.19
C THR A 249 -8.81 -2.27 -9.33
N LEU A 250 -9.13 -1.91 -10.59
CA LEU A 250 -8.73 -2.70 -11.75
C LEU A 250 -7.20 -2.70 -11.97
N ILE A 251 -6.53 -1.55 -11.80
CA ILE A 251 -5.07 -1.46 -11.93
C ILE A 251 -4.40 -2.30 -10.84
N ARG A 252 -4.85 -2.20 -9.59
CA ARG A 252 -4.31 -2.98 -8.47
C ARG A 252 -4.55 -4.48 -8.67
N ARG A 253 -5.75 -4.87 -9.13
CA ARG A 253 -6.05 -6.25 -9.50
C ARG A 253 -5.09 -6.75 -10.58
N LEU A 254 -4.89 -5.96 -11.63
CA LEU A 254 -3.97 -6.33 -12.70
C LEU A 254 -2.54 -6.50 -12.15
N GLY A 255 -2.06 -5.56 -11.34
CA GLY A 255 -0.73 -5.66 -10.71
C GLY A 255 -0.58 -6.95 -9.90
N GLN A 256 -1.57 -7.33 -9.08
CA GLN A 256 -1.55 -8.59 -8.34
C GLN A 256 -1.54 -9.80 -9.27
N LYS A 257 -2.38 -9.79 -10.31
CA LYS A 257 -2.52 -10.94 -11.21
C LYS A 257 -1.35 -11.11 -12.18
N LEU A 258 -0.53 -10.08 -12.36
CA LEU A 258 0.71 -10.18 -13.13
C LEU A 258 1.86 -10.83 -12.36
N ASP A 259 1.81 -10.85 -11.05
CA ASP A 259 2.81 -11.51 -10.22
C ASP A 259 2.37 -12.94 -9.88
N ILE A 260 3.10 -13.93 -10.42
CA ILE A 260 2.78 -15.35 -10.28
C ILE A 260 2.73 -15.80 -8.81
N GLN A 261 3.47 -15.15 -7.91
CA GLN A 261 3.50 -15.51 -6.49
C GLN A 261 2.15 -15.28 -5.77
N TYR A 262 1.29 -14.40 -6.31
CA TYR A 262 -0.02 -14.10 -5.74
C TYR A 262 -1.17 -14.86 -6.39
N LEU A 263 -0.87 -15.64 -7.43
CA LEU A 263 -1.84 -16.48 -8.10
C LEU A 263 -2.12 -17.75 -7.29
N ASP A 264 -3.37 -18.19 -7.32
CA ASP A 264 -3.75 -19.51 -6.81
C ASP A 264 -3.22 -20.62 -7.72
N ASP A 265 -3.10 -21.85 -7.20
CA ASP A 265 -2.53 -22.98 -7.94
C ASP A 265 -3.24 -23.24 -9.27
N ASP A 266 -4.56 -23.04 -9.34
CA ASP A 266 -5.33 -23.18 -10.58
C ASP A 266 -5.03 -22.05 -11.57
N GLU A 267 -4.86 -20.82 -11.10
CA GLU A 267 -4.47 -19.69 -11.92
C GLU A 267 -3.05 -19.84 -12.45
N GLN A 268 -2.11 -20.34 -11.63
CA GLN A 268 -0.73 -20.60 -12.04
C GLN A 268 -0.69 -21.64 -13.16
N ARG A 269 -1.52 -22.71 -13.08
CA ARG A 269 -1.61 -23.72 -14.14
C ARG A 269 -2.09 -23.12 -15.45
N VAL A 270 -3.17 -22.32 -15.42
CA VAL A 270 -3.69 -21.64 -16.61
C VAL A 270 -2.64 -20.72 -17.24
N VAL A 271 -1.93 -19.94 -16.43
CA VAL A 271 -0.87 -19.04 -16.91
C VAL A 271 0.28 -19.82 -17.56
N GLN A 272 0.70 -20.93 -16.98
CA GLN A 272 1.76 -21.79 -17.52
C GLN A 272 1.33 -22.45 -18.85
N GLU A 273 0.11 -22.93 -18.94
CA GLU A 273 -0.44 -23.50 -20.16
C GLU A 273 -0.47 -22.49 -21.31
N VAL A 274 -0.96 -21.27 -21.05
CA VAL A 274 -1.01 -20.18 -22.02
C VAL A 274 0.39 -19.72 -22.43
N ALA A 275 1.30 -19.57 -21.49
CA ALA A 275 2.69 -19.18 -21.76
C ALA A 275 3.38 -20.23 -22.65
N THR A 276 3.15 -21.51 -22.41
CA THR A 276 3.71 -22.61 -23.18
C THR A 276 3.10 -22.66 -24.60
N ALA A 277 1.78 -22.46 -24.72
CA ALA A 277 1.07 -22.56 -26.00
C ALA A 277 1.34 -21.36 -26.93
N GLN A 278 1.49 -20.16 -26.37
CA GLN A 278 1.57 -18.91 -27.15
C GLN A 278 2.95 -18.27 -27.15
N GLY A 279 3.90 -18.76 -26.34
CA GLY A 279 5.25 -18.18 -26.22
C GLY A 279 5.26 -16.76 -25.65
N LEU A 280 4.16 -16.31 -25.03
CA LEU A 280 4.03 -14.99 -24.43
C LEU A 280 4.41 -15.04 -22.95
N SER A 281 5.21 -14.08 -22.51
CA SER A 281 5.45 -13.92 -21.08
C SER A 281 4.17 -13.43 -20.39
N HIS A 282 3.92 -13.91 -19.17
CA HIS A 282 2.73 -13.54 -18.40
C HIS A 282 2.59 -12.02 -18.23
N GLU A 283 3.68 -11.32 -18.00
CA GLU A 283 3.72 -9.85 -17.84
C GLU A 283 3.20 -9.10 -19.09
N ARG A 284 3.22 -9.73 -20.27
CA ARG A 284 2.75 -9.14 -21.52
C ARG A 284 1.40 -9.69 -22.00
N SER A 285 0.77 -10.57 -21.23
CA SER A 285 -0.44 -11.28 -21.63
C SER A 285 -1.74 -10.49 -21.39
N TRP A 286 -1.65 -9.16 -21.21
CA TRP A 286 -2.83 -8.34 -20.92
C TRP A 286 -2.96 -7.14 -21.88
N LEU A 287 -4.20 -6.72 -22.06
CA LEU A 287 -4.55 -5.53 -22.82
C LEU A 287 -5.61 -4.73 -22.08
N MET A 288 -5.46 -3.40 -22.09
CA MET A 288 -6.47 -2.47 -21.59
C MET A 288 -6.80 -1.45 -22.68
N PHE A 289 -8.09 -1.22 -22.88
CA PHE A 289 -8.59 -0.27 -23.87
C PHE A 289 -9.19 0.95 -23.20
N THR A 290 -8.97 2.10 -23.81
CA THR A 290 -9.53 3.39 -23.39
C THR A 290 -10.23 4.08 -24.56
N PRO A 291 -11.27 4.87 -24.30
CA PRO A 291 -11.98 5.55 -25.38
C PRO A 291 -11.17 6.73 -25.99
N THR A 292 -10.23 7.33 -25.26
CA THR A 292 -9.51 8.51 -25.72
C THR A 292 -8.02 8.48 -25.36
N GLU A 293 -7.21 9.17 -26.13
CA GLU A 293 -5.76 9.32 -25.88
C GLU A 293 -5.49 10.07 -24.55
N LEU A 294 -6.32 11.06 -24.21
CA LEU A 294 -6.19 11.76 -22.94
C LEU A 294 -6.35 10.81 -21.74
N LEU A 295 -7.36 9.93 -21.80
CA LEU A 295 -7.56 8.92 -20.74
C LEU A 295 -6.43 7.91 -20.71
N LYS A 296 -5.86 7.54 -21.86
CA LYS A 296 -4.68 6.67 -21.94
C LYS A 296 -3.49 7.27 -21.19
N GLN A 297 -3.20 8.55 -21.38
CA GLN A 297 -2.11 9.23 -20.65
C GLN A 297 -2.37 9.29 -19.14
N TYR A 298 -3.60 9.60 -18.75
CA TYR A 298 -4.01 9.58 -17.34
C TYR A 298 -3.84 8.18 -16.71
N LEU A 299 -4.21 7.12 -17.44
CA LEU A 299 -4.04 5.75 -16.97
C LEU A 299 -2.57 5.37 -16.84
N LYS A 300 -1.69 5.78 -17.75
CA LYS A 300 -0.24 5.57 -17.63
C LYS A 300 0.31 6.13 -16.32
N GLU A 301 -0.13 7.33 -15.93
CA GLU A 301 0.26 7.90 -14.63
C GLU A 301 -0.27 7.07 -13.45
N ALA A 302 -1.51 6.59 -13.53
CA ALA A 302 -2.11 5.76 -12.51
C ALA A 302 -1.38 4.40 -12.39
N PHE A 303 -1.01 3.78 -13.50
CA PHE A 303 -0.19 2.57 -13.55
C PHE A 303 1.18 2.79 -12.92
N ASN A 304 1.84 3.91 -13.23
CA ASN A 304 3.14 4.24 -12.64
C ASN A 304 3.07 4.43 -11.11
N ARG A 305 1.99 5.01 -10.60
CA ARG A 305 1.78 5.13 -9.14
C ARG A 305 1.65 3.78 -8.45
N GLU A 306 0.95 2.86 -9.08
CA GLU A 306 0.76 1.50 -8.55
C GLU A 306 1.94 0.57 -8.91
N LEU A 307 2.99 1.10 -9.57
CA LEU A 307 4.18 0.35 -10.01
C LEU A 307 3.86 -0.82 -10.95
N VAL A 308 2.75 -0.74 -11.67
CA VAL A 308 2.37 -1.74 -12.68
C VAL A 308 2.91 -1.29 -14.04
N PRO A 309 3.76 -2.10 -14.71
CA PRO A 309 4.29 -1.74 -16.02
C PRO A 309 3.17 -1.60 -17.06
N ALA A 310 3.10 -0.47 -17.74
CA ALA A 310 2.14 -0.22 -18.81
C ALA A 310 2.84 0.36 -20.04
N SER A 311 2.98 -0.45 -21.08
CA SER A 311 3.50 -0.04 -22.39
C SER A 311 2.36 0.39 -23.32
N ASP A 312 2.69 1.09 -24.42
CA ASP A 312 1.71 1.38 -25.48
C ASP A 312 1.19 0.12 -26.18
N GLN A 313 1.87 -1.00 -26.05
CA GLN A 313 1.40 -2.29 -26.54
C GLN A 313 0.28 -2.87 -25.68
N ASN A 314 0.31 -2.62 -24.38
CA ASN A 314 -0.67 -3.13 -23.41
C ASN A 314 -1.83 -2.15 -23.17
N LEU A 315 -1.57 -0.84 -23.27
CA LEU A 315 -2.57 0.19 -23.06
C LEU A 315 -2.85 0.94 -24.37
N ARG A 316 -4.02 0.75 -24.95
CA ARG A 316 -4.36 1.22 -26.29
C ARG A 316 -5.68 2.01 -26.28
N THR A 317 -5.84 2.90 -27.24
CA THR A 317 -7.17 3.40 -27.57
C THR A 317 -7.90 2.38 -28.44
N TRP A 318 -9.24 2.42 -28.40
CA TRP A 318 -10.04 1.55 -29.26
C TRP A 318 -9.80 1.82 -30.75
N ASP A 319 -9.52 3.09 -31.10
CA ASP A 319 -9.23 3.49 -32.46
C ASP A 319 -7.89 2.98 -32.97
N ASP A 320 -6.86 2.94 -32.09
CA ASP A 320 -5.55 2.38 -32.45
C ASP A 320 -5.66 0.90 -32.76
N HIS A 321 -6.39 0.16 -31.89
CA HIS A 321 -6.56 -1.28 -32.07
C HIS A 321 -7.36 -1.65 -33.33
N ARG A 322 -8.28 -0.80 -33.79
CA ARG A 322 -9.06 -1.05 -35.02
C ARG A 322 -8.28 -0.81 -36.30
N ARG A 323 -7.17 -0.07 -36.22
CA ARG A 323 -6.32 0.28 -37.37
C ARG A 323 -5.23 -0.74 -37.62
N GLU A 324 -4.89 -1.58 -36.64
CA GLU A 324 -4.01 -2.74 -36.77
C GLU A 324 -4.77 -3.95 -37.38
#